data_139f80bc0961980b3c2197af653baddc
#
_entry.id   139f80bc0961980b3c2197af653baddc
#
_cell.length_a   1.000
_cell.length_b   1.000
_cell.length_c   1.000
_cell.angle_alpha   90.00
_cell.angle_beta   90.00
_cell.angle_gamma   90.00
#
_symmetry.space_group_name_H-M   'P 1'
#
loop_
_entity.id
_entity.type
_entity.pdbx_description
1 polymer ?
#
loop_
_entity_poly.entity_id
_entity_poly.type
_entity_poly.pdbx_seq_one_letter_code
_entity_poly.pdbx_strand_id
1 'polypeptide(L)'
;MRLLKKIAIFILFMSFSTVQSKELCPPAFSQPEFQSKTTTQKQNGNENPVFVYFDGSLSMKGFVVDQPGQKNLYVSVIDDLQQIAENVGDKTYYHKFGNEVHAIKGTEAAKATKKSFYECKSSVAKCDNQHTAIQLPFKDAKANIDATYIIVTDLFLESKQLIGATRDALTKPLKSILKKGQSIGVIGVMSSFNGKIWGIPTSAGPTMSYSKSLKRPFYIIVIGNEKNINRIRKNLEEQHFIDPGDEYKFALITSSPVLKNLSEKKIITENSIPKLSNEESFSFQYHDDKLPVYSFYAEKKRKFKLKIKKSDYIVPGSTGLTNYRIEENLWWSQELKCRKITEDSWTKTKHETISTHSEKDNELNINLFKKLPLKEFFPAMRYFYVMHLYADEPGKVSEKIFKEWSIPDADAEKFTNENPAVFKTLNLTKIIAILNAVANDSFEPALIASLALDFRVKK
;
A
#
# COMPACT_ATOMS: atom_id res chain seq x y z
N MET A 1 -23.42 75.09 16.63
CA MET A 1 -24.76 74.50 16.40
C MET A 1 -24.98 74.27 14.91
N ARG A 2 -24.37 73.24 14.29
CA ARG A 2 -24.59 72.81 12.89
C ARG A 2 -23.65 71.64 12.56
N LEU A 3 -23.65 70.61 13.40
CA LEU A 3 -22.84 69.43 13.11
C LEU A 3 -23.48 68.11 13.59
N LEU A 4 -24.81 68.04 13.68
CA LEU A 4 -25.54 66.89 14.23
C LEU A 4 -26.71 66.43 13.35
N LYS A 5 -26.64 66.60 12.03
CA LYS A 5 -27.70 66.16 11.11
C LYS A 5 -27.25 65.34 9.89
N LYS A 6 -26.11 64.65 9.95
CA LYS A 6 -25.69 63.74 8.82
C LYS A 6 -25.30 62.33 9.22
N ILE A 7 -25.73 61.82 10.37
CA ILE A 7 -25.42 60.41 10.81
C ILE A 7 -26.69 59.53 10.88
N ALA A 8 -27.76 59.87 10.23
CA ALA A 8 -29.02 59.13 10.40
C ALA A 8 -29.59 58.50 9.10
N ILE A 9 -28.84 58.31 8.02
CA ILE A 9 -29.35 57.68 6.78
C ILE A 9 -28.30 56.73 6.17
N PHE A 10 -27.63 55.90 6.95
CA PHE A 10 -26.76 54.86 6.41
C PHE A 10 -26.97 53.48 7.07
N ILE A 11 -28.10 53.30 7.76
CA ILE A 11 -28.48 52.00 8.40
C ILE A 11 -29.79 51.51 7.77
N LEU A 12 -29.89 51.46 6.47
CA LEU A 12 -30.96 50.68 5.84
C LEU A 12 -30.48 50.24 4.45
N PHE A 13 -30.30 48.98 4.32
CA PHE A 13 -30.02 48.15 3.16
C PHE A 13 -28.72 47.35 3.29
N MET A 14 -28.43 46.77 4.47
CA MET A 14 -27.88 45.45 4.46
C MET A 14 -29.07 44.47 4.39
N SER A 15 -29.63 44.30 3.22
CA SER A 15 -30.38 43.10 2.88
C SER A 15 -29.42 41.92 3.06
N PHE A 16 -29.52 41.31 4.22
CA PHE A 16 -29.01 39.96 4.40
C PHE A 16 -29.69 39.09 3.31
N SER A 17 -29.01 38.96 2.19
CA SER A 17 -29.18 37.80 1.33
C SER A 17 -28.80 36.63 2.19
N THR A 18 -29.72 36.08 2.96
CA THR A 18 -29.63 34.76 3.52
C THR A 18 -29.48 33.86 2.30
N VAL A 19 -28.24 33.50 2.01
CA VAL A 19 -27.95 32.37 1.18
C VAL A 19 -28.67 31.22 1.89
N GLN A 20 -29.89 30.91 1.41
CA GLN A 20 -30.57 29.72 1.86
C GLN A 20 -29.65 28.55 1.50
N SER A 21 -28.93 28.05 2.49
CA SER A 21 -28.25 26.79 2.36
C SER A 21 -29.29 25.79 1.86
N LYS A 22 -29.12 25.29 0.65
CA LYS A 22 -30.00 24.26 0.13
C LYS A 22 -29.88 23.07 1.08
N GLU A 23 -30.92 22.82 1.85
CA GLU A 23 -30.96 21.70 2.76
C GLU A 23 -30.88 20.40 1.95
N LEU A 24 -29.87 19.60 2.24
CA LEU A 24 -29.80 18.21 1.78
C LEU A 24 -30.66 17.35 2.70
N CYS A 25 -31.47 16.49 2.10
CA CYS A 25 -32.33 15.55 2.80
C CYS A 25 -32.25 14.19 2.11
N PRO A 26 -31.11 13.49 2.27
CA PRO A 26 -30.92 12.20 1.64
C PRO A 26 -31.88 11.15 2.18
N PRO A 27 -32.18 10.07 1.42
CA PRO A 27 -32.85 8.90 1.95
C PRO A 27 -32.00 8.25 3.06
N ALA A 28 -32.63 7.51 3.95
CA ALA A 28 -31.91 6.64 4.87
C ALA A 28 -31.22 5.53 4.05
N PHE A 29 -29.93 5.48 4.08
CA PHE A 29 -29.13 4.40 3.51
C PHE A 29 -27.95 4.13 4.44
N SER A 30 -27.64 2.85 4.61
CA SER A 30 -26.43 2.45 5.31
C SER A 30 -25.23 2.80 4.43
N GLN A 31 -24.36 3.70 4.89
CA GLN A 31 -23.06 3.84 4.26
C GLN A 31 -22.20 2.64 4.67
N PRO A 32 -21.57 1.99 3.70
CA PRO A 32 -20.50 1.07 4.04
C PRO A 32 -19.42 1.90 4.74
N GLU A 33 -18.97 1.42 5.88
CA GLU A 33 -17.83 2.03 6.55
C GLU A 33 -16.68 2.08 5.56
N PHE A 34 -16.12 3.26 5.32
CA PHE A 34 -14.82 3.37 4.70
C PHE A 34 -13.87 2.62 5.63
N GLN A 35 -13.57 1.38 5.27
CA GLN A 35 -12.51 0.65 5.92
C GLN A 35 -11.18 1.30 5.55
N SER A 36 -10.97 2.56 5.94
CA SER A 36 -9.64 2.95 6.31
C SER A 36 -9.34 2.12 7.58
N LYS A 37 -8.91 0.88 7.35
CA LYS A 37 -8.03 0.20 8.30
C LYS A 37 -6.66 0.93 8.32
N THR A 38 -6.63 2.26 8.16
CA THR A 38 -5.76 3.05 9.00
C THR A 38 -6.33 2.74 10.37
N THR A 39 -5.82 1.67 10.97
CA THR A 39 -5.81 1.58 12.41
C THR A 39 -5.25 2.93 12.85
N THR A 40 -6.11 3.92 13.03
CA THR A 40 -5.90 4.96 13.99
C THR A 40 -5.96 4.16 15.28
N GLN A 41 -4.90 3.33 15.50
CA GLN A 41 -4.54 2.99 16.83
C GLN A 41 -4.55 4.33 17.53
N LYS A 42 -5.58 4.57 18.36
CA LYS A 42 -5.45 5.52 19.45
C LYS A 42 -4.06 5.21 19.96
N GLN A 43 -3.13 6.13 19.76
CA GLN A 43 -1.87 6.15 20.44
C GLN A 43 -2.23 6.40 21.93
N ASN A 44 -2.75 5.35 22.56
CA ASN A 44 -2.62 5.20 23.98
C ASN A 44 -1.12 5.05 24.17
N GLY A 45 -0.46 6.00 24.74
CA GLY A 45 0.96 6.15 25.04
C GLY A 45 1.88 4.91 25.06
N ASN A 46 1.62 3.92 24.24
CA ASN A 46 2.39 2.71 24.06
C ASN A 46 3.57 3.04 23.16
N GLU A 47 4.75 2.74 23.66
CA GLU A 47 6.00 2.75 22.91
C GLU A 47 5.76 2.10 21.53
N ASN A 48 6.27 2.71 20.46
CA ASN A 48 6.29 2.14 19.11
C ASN A 48 7.65 1.48 18.87
N PRO A 49 7.87 0.23 19.31
CA PRO A 49 9.17 -0.39 19.23
C PRO A 49 9.53 -0.78 17.79
N VAL A 50 10.82 -0.67 17.50
CA VAL A 50 11.40 -1.15 16.24
C VAL A 50 12.33 -2.32 16.54
N PHE A 51 12.14 -3.42 15.82
CA PHE A 51 12.98 -4.61 15.90
C PHE A 51 13.78 -4.77 14.62
N VAL A 52 15.09 -4.75 14.70
CA VAL A 52 16.00 -4.92 13.57
C VAL A 52 16.65 -6.28 13.62
N TYR A 53 16.47 -7.08 12.59
CA TYR A 53 17.00 -8.43 12.47
C TYR A 53 18.05 -8.49 11.36
N PHE A 54 19.24 -8.90 11.70
CA PHE A 54 20.31 -9.15 10.74
C PHE A 54 20.48 -10.65 10.51
N ASP A 55 20.38 -11.06 9.25
CA ASP A 55 20.77 -12.41 8.83
C ASP A 55 22.24 -12.63 9.15
N GLY A 56 22.51 -13.57 10.04
CA GLY A 56 23.86 -13.90 10.51
C GLY A 56 24.58 -14.96 9.66
N SER A 57 23.98 -15.40 8.54
CA SER A 57 24.54 -16.46 7.72
C SER A 57 25.85 -16.07 7.03
N LEU A 58 26.67 -17.09 6.72
CA LEU A 58 27.96 -16.91 6.02
C LEU A 58 27.76 -16.32 4.61
N SER A 59 26.61 -16.50 3.99
CA SER A 59 26.32 -15.93 2.69
C SER A 59 26.31 -14.38 2.72
N MET A 60 25.96 -13.78 3.85
CA MET A 60 25.98 -12.33 4.03
C MET A 60 27.38 -11.75 4.17
N LYS A 61 28.38 -12.57 4.56
CA LYS A 61 29.78 -12.11 4.75
C LYS A 61 30.37 -11.46 3.48
N GLY A 62 29.98 -11.93 2.30
CA GLY A 62 30.50 -11.39 1.04
C GLY A 62 30.12 -9.93 0.76
N PHE A 63 29.04 -9.44 1.36
CA PHE A 63 28.59 -8.04 1.23
C PHE A 63 29.46 -7.04 2.00
N VAL A 64 30.18 -7.50 3.02
CA VAL A 64 31.06 -6.65 3.86
C VAL A 64 32.54 -6.76 3.48
N VAL A 65 32.84 -7.34 2.34
CA VAL A 65 34.20 -7.43 1.80
C VAL A 65 34.39 -6.34 0.75
N ASP A 66 35.24 -5.38 1.06
CA ASP A 66 35.55 -4.28 0.15
C ASP A 66 36.07 -4.77 -1.20
N GLN A 67 35.63 -4.11 -2.25
CA GLN A 67 36.10 -4.27 -3.61
C GLN A 67 36.69 -2.93 -4.06
N PRO A 68 37.99 -2.90 -4.45
CA PRO A 68 38.59 -1.67 -4.94
C PRO A 68 37.79 -1.06 -6.09
N GLY A 69 37.49 0.23 -6.00
CA GLY A 69 36.77 0.97 -7.03
C GLY A 69 35.25 0.70 -7.14
N GLN A 70 34.67 -0.09 -6.26
CA GLN A 70 33.23 -0.30 -6.22
C GLN A 70 32.62 0.26 -4.95
N LYS A 71 31.45 0.96 -5.07
CA LYS A 71 30.69 1.43 -3.93
C LYS A 71 30.03 0.22 -3.24
N ASN A 72 30.28 0.06 -1.96
CA ASN A 72 29.65 -0.97 -1.16
C ASN A 72 28.34 -0.43 -0.57
N LEU A 73 27.24 -0.59 -1.31
CA LEU A 73 25.91 -0.13 -0.88
C LEU A 73 25.40 -0.87 0.34
N TYR A 74 25.80 -2.14 0.55
CA TYR A 74 25.38 -2.87 1.75
C TYR A 74 25.88 -2.16 3.02
N VAL A 75 27.17 -1.85 3.09
CA VAL A 75 27.76 -1.22 4.27
C VAL A 75 27.10 0.13 4.56
N SER A 76 27.00 1.01 3.55
CA SER A 76 26.43 2.34 3.75
C SER A 76 24.93 2.29 4.12
N VAL A 77 24.14 1.41 3.47
CA VAL A 77 22.71 1.25 3.77
C VAL A 77 22.50 0.71 5.17
N ILE A 78 23.34 -0.23 5.65
CA ILE A 78 23.19 -0.82 7.00
C ILE A 78 23.57 0.19 8.07
N ASP A 79 24.59 1.02 7.87
CA ASP A 79 24.95 2.09 8.80
C ASP A 79 23.79 3.09 8.97
N ASP A 80 23.19 3.55 7.86
CA ASP A 80 22.08 4.51 7.92
C ASP A 80 20.77 3.86 8.39
N LEU A 81 20.56 2.58 8.09
CA LEU A 81 19.36 1.85 8.53
C LEU A 81 19.21 1.82 10.05
N GLN A 82 20.31 1.73 10.79
CA GLN A 82 20.28 1.77 12.25
C GLN A 82 19.77 3.14 12.74
N GLN A 83 20.28 4.23 12.20
CA GLN A 83 19.81 5.57 12.51
C GLN A 83 18.36 5.79 12.10
N ILE A 84 17.96 5.29 10.92
CA ILE A 84 16.57 5.37 10.44
C ILE A 84 15.64 4.61 11.39
N ALA A 85 16.03 3.42 11.86
CA ALA A 85 15.25 2.63 12.80
C ALA A 85 15.02 3.36 14.13
N GLU A 86 16.05 4.00 14.66
CA GLU A 86 15.97 4.82 15.89
C GLU A 86 15.07 6.05 15.71
N ASN A 87 15.01 6.61 14.52
CA ASN A 87 14.13 7.75 14.18
C ASN A 87 12.67 7.36 13.93
N VAL A 88 12.38 6.10 13.58
CA VAL A 88 11.03 5.61 13.25
C VAL A 88 10.26 5.23 14.50
N GLY A 89 10.92 4.65 15.49
CA GLY A 89 10.31 4.21 16.76
C GLY A 89 10.87 4.89 17.98
N ASP A 90 10.21 4.67 19.10
CA ASP A 90 10.62 5.22 20.40
C ASP A 90 11.73 4.40 21.04
N LYS A 91 11.87 3.15 20.64
CA LYS A 91 12.87 2.20 21.15
C LYS A 91 13.24 1.17 20.11
N THR A 92 14.53 0.96 19.91
CA THR A 92 15.06 0.02 18.93
C THR A 92 15.73 -1.17 19.60
N TYR A 93 15.37 -2.37 19.13
CA TYR A 93 15.93 -3.63 19.57
C TYR A 93 16.63 -4.33 18.40
N TYR A 94 17.79 -4.86 18.64
CA TYR A 94 18.60 -5.49 17.61
C TYR A 94 18.72 -7.00 17.84
N HIS A 95 18.64 -7.76 16.75
CA HIS A 95 18.71 -9.20 16.75
C HIS A 95 19.63 -9.70 15.62
N LYS A 96 20.31 -10.78 15.88
CA LYS A 96 20.97 -11.60 14.86
C LYS A 96 20.19 -12.91 14.74
N PHE A 97 19.92 -13.38 13.53
CA PHE A 97 19.23 -14.65 13.34
C PHE A 97 19.95 -15.56 12.33
N GLY A 98 19.78 -16.86 12.54
CA GLY A 98 20.21 -17.97 11.73
C GLY A 98 19.18 -19.08 11.89
N ASN A 99 19.50 -20.22 12.55
CA ASN A 99 18.51 -21.20 13.02
C ASN A 99 17.72 -20.71 14.23
N GLU A 100 18.31 -19.81 15.01
CA GLU A 100 17.71 -19.19 16.19
C GLU A 100 17.79 -17.66 16.07
N VAL A 101 17.07 -16.98 16.97
CA VAL A 101 17.11 -15.52 17.12
C VAL A 101 17.86 -15.19 18.41
N HIS A 102 18.85 -14.33 18.30
CA HIS A 102 19.65 -13.85 19.41
C HIS A 102 19.55 -12.34 19.52
N ALA A 103 19.09 -11.84 20.68
CA ALA A 103 19.17 -10.42 20.98
C ALA A 103 20.63 -9.97 21.09
N ILE A 104 20.96 -8.84 20.48
CA ILE A 104 22.28 -8.23 20.47
C ILE A 104 22.23 -6.78 20.91
N LYS A 105 23.35 -6.23 21.40
CA LYS A 105 23.44 -4.80 21.74
C LYS A 105 23.60 -3.95 20.47
N GLY A 106 23.23 -2.67 20.51
CA GLY A 106 23.44 -1.74 19.39
C GLY A 106 24.90 -1.66 18.93
N THR A 107 25.85 -1.70 19.87
CA THR A 107 27.30 -1.74 19.55
C THR A 107 27.73 -3.03 18.83
N GLU A 108 26.98 -4.10 19.00
CA GLU A 108 27.19 -5.37 18.28
C GLU A 108 26.48 -5.35 16.93
N ALA A 109 25.30 -4.77 16.85
CA ALA A 109 24.57 -4.51 15.60
C ALA A 109 25.40 -3.66 14.62
N ALA A 110 26.12 -2.65 15.11
CA ALA A 110 27.04 -1.85 14.30
C ALA A 110 28.17 -2.66 13.63
N LYS A 111 28.44 -3.89 14.11
CA LYS A 111 29.39 -4.79 13.45
C LYS A 111 28.79 -5.54 12.26
N ALA A 112 27.49 -5.41 11.98
CA ALA A 112 26.86 -6.02 10.80
C ALA A 112 27.48 -5.51 9.48
N THR A 113 28.20 -4.41 9.50
CA THR A 113 29.03 -3.90 8.39
C THR A 113 30.45 -4.48 8.34
N LYS A 114 30.77 -5.46 9.23
CA LYS A 114 32.13 -6.03 9.37
C LYS A 114 32.11 -7.56 9.23
N LYS A 115 33.17 -8.11 8.65
CA LYS A 115 33.34 -9.58 8.50
C LYS A 115 33.17 -10.35 9.80
N SER A 116 33.70 -9.80 10.90
CA SER A 116 33.67 -10.43 12.23
C SER A 116 32.25 -10.71 12.75
N PHE A 117 31.24 -10.02 12.26
CA PHE A 117 29.84 -10.28 12.62
C PHE A 117 29.33 -11.63 12.07
N TYR A 118 29.82 -12.03 10.91
CA TYR A 118 29.41 -13.26 10.21
C TYR A 118 30.38 -14.43 10.45
N GLU A 119 31.53 -14.17 11.08
CA GLU A 119 32.50 -15.20 11.38
C GLU A 119 32.28 -15.80 12.75
N CYS A 120 32.08 -17.09 12.80
CA CYS A 120 32.04 -17.86 14.03
C CYS A 120 33.47 -18.21 14.48
N LYS A 121 33.97 -17.60 15.53
CA LYS A 121 35.13 -18.13 16.22
C LYS A 121 34.69 -19.34 17.05
N SER A 122 35.44 -20.44 16.99
CA SER A 122 35.13 -21.74 17.61
C SER A 122 34.89 -21.71 19.14
N SER A 123 35.17 -20.58 19.82
CA SER A 123 34.96 -20.38 21.23
C SER A 123 33.60 -19.80 21.62
N VAL A 124 32.76 -19.41 20.65
CA VAL A 124 31.43 -18.86 20.91
C VAL A 124 30.39 -19.94 20.73
N ALA A 125 29.91 -20.51 21.83
CA ALA A 125 28.98 -21.64 21.90
C ALA A 125 27.60 -21.40 21.23
N LYS A 126 27.36 -20.27 20.59
CA LYS A 126 26.09 -19.86 19.95
C LYS A 126 26.28 -19.29 18.55
N CYS A 127 27.25 -19.79 17.79
CA CYS A 127 27.40 -19.32 16.43
C CYS A 127 26.56 -20.15 15.47
N ASP A 128 25.49 -19.53 14.98
CA ASP A 128 24.56 -20.10 14.03
C ASP A 128 24.60 -19.28 12.75
N ASN A 129 25.54 -19.65 11.86
CA ASN A 129 25.77 -18.93 10.61
C ASN A 129 25.63 -19.80 9.35
N GLN A 130 25.16 -21.05 9.51
CA GLN A 130 25.05 -22.00 8.39
C GLN A 130 23.69 -21.97 7.67
N HIS A 131 22.64 -21.49 8.36
CA HIS A 131 21.28 -21.50 7.84
C HIS A 131 20.61 -20.15 8.08
N THR A 132 19.58 -19.85 7.27
CA THR A 132 18.72 -18.68 7.39
C THR A 132 17.29 -19.11 7.60
N ALA A 133 16.81 -19.06 8.85
CA ALA A 133 15.43 -19.36 9.21
C ALA A 133 14.56 -18.09 9.17
N ILE A 134 14.31 -17.53 7.98
CA ILE A 134 13.56 -16.29 7.76
C ILE A 134 12.16 -16.29 8.40
N GLN A 135 11.57 -17.46 8.65
CA GLN A 135 10.27 -17.57 9.32
C GLN A 135 10.31 -17.12 10.79
N LEU A 136 11.49 -17.07 11.45
CA LEU A 136 11.59 -16.68 12.85
C LEU A 136 11.26 -15.20 13.07
N PRO A 137 11.87 -14.23 12.39
CA PRO A 137 11.45 -12.82 12.47
C PRO A 137 9.96 -12.63 12.14
N PHE A 138 9.38 -13.40 11.21
CA PHE A 138 7.95 -13.31 10.90
C PHE A 138 7.05 -13.83 12.04
N LYS A 139 7.49 -14.84 12.79
CA LYS A 139 6.78 -15.31 13.98
C LYS A 139 6.78 -14.24 15.07
N ASP A 140 7.89 -13.56 15.27
CA ASP A 140 8.00 -12.47 16.23
C ASP A 140 7.11 -11.28 15.83
N ALA A 141 7.08 -10.91 14.54
CA ALA A 141 6.21 -9.87 14.00
C ALA A 141 4.71 -10.22 14.17
N LYS A 142 4.34 -11.49 14.06
CA LYS A 142 2.98 -11.96 14.35
C LYS A 142 2.62 -11.80 15.83
N ALA A 143 3.59 -12.00 16.73
CA ALA A 143 3.37 -11.97 18.16
C ALA A 143 3.13 -10.54 18.67
N ASN A 144 3.90 -9.55 18.17
CA ASN A 144 3.75 -8.14 18.53
C ASN A 144 3.45 -7.30 17.29
N ILE A 145 2.17 -7.11 17.02
CA ILE A 145 1.67 -6.46 15.80
C ILE A 145 1.83 -4.94 15.81
N ASP A 146 2.03 -4.33 16.96
CA ASP A 146 2.11 -2.86 17.10
C ASP A 146 3.53 -2.34 16.83
N ALA A 147 4.48 -3.25 16.68
CA ALA A 147 5.88 -2.95 16.41
C ALA A 147 6.18 -2.84 14.89
N THR A 148 7.30 -2.19 14.59
CA THR A 148 7.89 -2.21 13.24
C THR A 148 9.07 -3.18 13.23
N TYR A 149 9.12 -4.06 12.24
CA TYR A 149 10.19 -5.04 12.06
C TYR A 149 10.97 -4.74 10.79
N ILE A 150 12.28 -4.75 10.87
CA ILE A 150 13.21 -4.54 9.77
C ILE A 150 14.10 -5.78 9.70
N ILE A 151 14.08 -6.51 8.59
CA ILE A 151 14.80 -7.76 8.43
C ILE A 151 15.75 -7.61 7.24
N VAL A 152 17.04 -7.76 7.46
CA VAL A 152 18.09 -7.68 6.45
C VAL A 152 18.57 -9.09 6.13
N THR A 153 18.48 -9.50 4.84
CA THR A 153 18.83 -10.86 4.36
C THR A 153 19.12 -10.88 2.87
N ASP A 154 19.75 -11.91 2.35
CA ASP A 154 19.92 -12.13 0.91
C ASP A 154 18.75 -12.91 0.27
N LEU A 155 17.73 -13.32 1.05
CA LEU A 155 16.56 -14.07 0.62
C LEU A 155 16.90 -15.30 -0.24
N PHE A 156 18.03 -15.95 0.01
CA PHE A 156 18.45 -17.10 -0.75
C PHE A 156 17.75 -18.37 -0.25
N LEU A 157 16.59 -18.70 -0.84
CA LEU A 157 15.74 -19.82 -0.45
C LEU A 157 15.64 -20.87 -1.57
N GLU A 158 15.96 -22.12 -1.26
CA GLU A 158 15.78 -23.24 -2.17
C GLU A 158 14.30 -23.60 -2.33
N SER A 159 13.92 -24.23 -3.45
CA SER A 159 12.52 -24.64 -3.70
C SER A 159 11.95 -25.54 -2.60
N LYS A 160 12.75 -26.42 -2.00
CA LYS A 160 12.32 -27.26 -0.88
C LYS A 160 11.87 -26.47 0.34
N GLN A 161 12.41 -25.23 0.52
CA GLN A 161 12.02 -24.33 1.59
C GLN A 161 10.73 -23.55 1.28
N LEU A 162 10.27 -23.60 0.03
CA LEU A 162 9.07 -22.91 -0.45
C LEU A 162 7.87 -23.86 -0.68
N ILE A 163 7.93 -25.10 -0.21
CA ILE A 163 6.86 -26.11 -0.33
C ILE A 163 6.52 -26.74 1.01
N GLY A 164 5.34 -27.34 1.10
CA GLY A 164 4.87 -28.13 2.25
C GLY A 164 4.92 -27.36 3.58
N ALA A 165 5.31 -28.04 4.63
CA ALA A 165 5.35 -27.51 6.01
C ALA A 165 6.25 -26.27 6.16
N THR A 166 7.34 -26.19 5.39
CA THR A 166 8.26 -25.05 5.43
C THR A 166 7.60 -23.80 4.83
N ARG A 167 6.87 -23.96 3.71
CA ARG A 167 6.03 -22.89 3.15
C ARG A 167 4.99 -22.43 4.16
N ASP A 168 4.33 -23.35 4.84
CA ASP A 168 3.33 -23.03 5.85
C ASP A 168 3.92 -22.27 7.03
N ALA A 169 5.13 -22.63 7.47
CA ALA A 169 5.84 -21.91 8.52
C ALA A 169 6.16 -20.45 8.15
N LEU A 170 6.31 -20.18 6.84
CA LEU A 170 6.50 -18.82 6.30
C LEU A 170 5.16 -18.08 6.13
N THR A 171 4.17 -18.72 5.52
CA THR A 171 2.93 -18.05 5.08
C THR A 171 1.94 -17.80 6.21
N LYS A 172 1.84 -18.69 7.21
CA LYS A 172 0.90 -18.53 8.33
C LYS A 172 1.16 -17.26 9.18
N PRO A 173 2.41 -16.93 9.58
CA PRO A 173 2.69 -15.66 10.24
C PRO A 173 2.33 -14.45 9.36
N LEU A 174 2.74 -14.47 8.08
CA LEU A 174 2.48 -13.37 7.14
C LEU A 174 0.98 -13.13 6.93
N LYS A 175 0.19 -14.19 6.78
CA LYS A 175 -1.28 -14.09 6.69
C LYS A 175 -1.89 -13.45 7.93
N SER A 176 -1.41 -13.81 9.13
CA SER A 176 -1.87 -13.20 10.37
C SER A 176 -1.52 -11.71 10.47
N ILE A 177 -0.31 -11.33 10.04
CA ILE A 177 0.18 -9.95 10.01
C ILE A 177 -0.71 -9.09 9.08
N LEU A 178 -0.93 -9.55 7.84
CA LEU A 178 -1.75 -8.85 6.87
C LEU A 178 -3.22 -8.74 7.30
N LYS A 179 -3.80 -9.81 7.86
CA LYS A 179 -5.18 -9.77 8.39
C LYS A 179 -5.38 -8.77 9.53
N LYS A 180 -4.33 -8.46 10.28
CA LYS A 180 -4.36 -7.45 11.33
C LYS A 180 -4.09 -6.03 10.81
N GLY A 181 -4.03 -5.84 9.49
CA GLY A 181 -3.89 -4.52 8.85
C GLY A 181 -2.46 -4.01 8.76
N GLN A 182 -1.45 -4.83 9.08
CA GLN A 182 -0.06 -4.49 8.81
C GLN A 182 0.28 -4.77 7.34
N SER A 183 1.35 -4.16 6.86
CA SER A 183 1.86 -4.33 5.51
C SER A 183 3.31 -4.81 5.51
N ILE A 184 3.79 -5.27 4.36
CA ILE A 184 5.14 -5.80 4.18
C ILE A 184 5.79 -5.05 3.03
N GLY A 185 6.81 -4.23 3.32
CA GLY A 185 7.67 -3.60 2.32
C GLY A 185 8.84 -4.52 1.99
N VAL A 186 9.11 -4.73 0.71
CA VAL A 186 10.30 -5.44 0.24
C VAL A 186 11.16 -4.45 -0.54
N ILE A 187 12.30 -4.10 0.04
CA ILE A 187 13.30 -3.21 -0.53
C ILE A 187 14.44 -4.09 -1.00
N GLY A 188 14.70 -4.15 -2.30
CA GLY A 188 15.85 -4.84 -2.87
C GLY A 188 16.93 -3.84 -3.24
N VAL A 189 18.17 -4.14 -2.88
CA VAL A 189 19.34 -3.29 -3.14
C VAL A 189 20.46 -4.12 -3.78
N MET A 190 20.96 -3.68 -4.92
CA MET A 190 22.09 -4.31 -5.60
C MET A 190 23.40 -3.77 -5.03
N SER A 191 24.24 -4.64 -4.49
CA SER A 191 25.53 -4.25 -3.88
C SER A 191 26.69 -5.04 -4.45
N SER A 192 27.90 -4.54 -4.26
CA SER A 192 29.11 -5.32 -4.46
C SER A 192 29.14 -6.51 -3.49
N PHE A 193 29.63 -7.63 -3.97
CA PHE A 193 29.74 -8.87 -3.23
C PHE A 193 31.07 -9.57 -3.57
N ASN A 194 31.83 -9.93 -2.56
CA ASN A 194 33.06 -10.70 -2.73
C ASN A 194 33.11 -11.80 -1.68
N GLY A 195 32.63 -12.97 -2.05
CA GLY A 195 32.50 -14.07 -1.11
C GLY A 195 32.03 -15.37 -1.76
N LYS A 196 31.66 -16.30 -0.91
CA LYS A 196 31.19 -17.62 -1.30
C LYS A 196 29.67 -17.71 -1.13
N ILE A 197 28.99 -18.11 -2.18
CA ILE A 197 27.56 -18.41 -2.22
C ILE A 197 27.42 -19.91 -2.06
N TRP A 198 26.66 -20.32 -1.05
CA TRP A 198 26.48 -21.72 -0.68
C TRP A 198 25.09 -22.22 -1.10
N GLY A 199 24.95 -23.55 -1.18
CA GLY A 199 23.64 -24.17 -1.36
C GLY A 199 23.02 -23.97 -2.74
N ILE A 200 23.83 -23.77 -3.79
CA ILE A 200 23.35 -23.65 -5.17
C ILE A 200 22.91 -25.03 -5.65
N PRO A 201 21.64 -25.22 -6.03
CA PRO A 201 21.15 -26.51 -6.53
C PRO A 201 21.87 -26.94 -7.82
N THR A 202 22.13 -28.24 -7.95
CA THR A 202 22.68 -28.83 -9.16
C THR A 202 21.74 -29.88 -9.75
N SER A 203 21.88 -30.16 -11.02
CA SER A 203 21.14 -31.20 -11.71
C SER A 203 21.47 -32.62 -11.20
N ALA A 204 22.67 -32.81 -10.62
CA ALA A 204 23.15 -34.05 -10.05
C ALA A 204 22.67 -34.32 -8.62
N GLY A 205 21.96 -33.37 -7.99
CA GLY A 205 21.37 -33.51 -6.66
C GLY A 205 22.13 -32.83 -5.51
N PRO A 206 23.47 -33.00 -5.34
CA PRO A 206 24.20 -32.24 -4.31
C PRO A 206 24.28 -30.77 -4.65
N THR A 207 24.29 -29.92 -3.60
CA THR A 207 24.48 -28.48 -3.80
C THR A 207 25.95 -28.15 -4.04
N MET A 208 26.20 -27.13 -4.86
CA MET A 208 27.52 -26.58 -5.10
C MET A 208 27.70 -25.24 -4.40
N SER A 209 28.92 -24.73 -4.43
CA SER A 209 29.25 -23.38 -4.00
C SER A 209 29.96 -22.60 -5.11
N TYR A 210 29.73 -21.27 -5.13
CA TYR A 210 30.34 -20.37 -6.11
C TYR A 210 31.04 -19.22 -5.39
N SER A 211 32.27 -18.94 -5.78
CA SER A 211 33.07 -17.85 -5.20
C SER A 211 33.51 -16.90 -6.27
N LYS A 212 33.11 -15.64 -6.16
CA LYS A 212 33.51 -14.58 -7.09
C LYS A 212 33.30 -13.20 -6.52
N SER A 213 34.05 -12.25 -7.05
CA SER A 213 33.75 -10.83 -6.91
C SER A 213 32.72 -10.44 -7.98
N LEU A 214 31.54 -9.98 -7.59
CA LEU A 214 30.41 -9.68 -8.47
C LEU A 214 29.42 -8.72 -7.80
N LYS A 215 28.34 -8.34 -8.48
CA LYS A 215 27.18 -7.69 -7.87
C LYS A 215 26.15 -8.74 -7.41
N ARG A 216 25.52 -8.49 -6.26
CA ARG A 216 24.46 -9.36 -5.73
C ARG A 216 23.41 -8.53 -5.01
N PRO A 217 22.11 -8.83 -5.14
CA PRO A 217 21.08 -8.15 -4.37
C PRO A 217 21.03 -8.66 -2.93
N PHE A 218 20.73 -7.76 -2.00
CA PHE A 218 20.22 -8.06 -0.67
C PHE A 218 18.89 -7.35 -0.47
N TYR A 219 18.16 -7.73 0.58
CA TYR A 219 16.80 -7.27 0.82
C TYR A 219 16.65 -6.76 2.23
N ILE A 220 15.86 -5.69 2.35
CA ILE A 220 15.35 -5.17 3.59
C ILE A 220 13.84 -5.39 3.58
N ILE A 221 13.36 -6.31 4.41
CA ILE A 221 11.94 -6.57 4.57
C ILE A 221 11.46 -5.76 5.76
N VAL A 222 10.50 -4.87 5.54
CA VAL A 222 9.90 -4.04 6.59
C VAL A 222 8.47 -4.50 6.83
N ILE A 223 8.14 -4.89 8.06
CA ILE A 223 6.80 -5.27 8.48
C ILE A 223 6.30 -4.22 9.47
N GLY A 224 5.12 -3.67 9.23
CA GLY A 224 4.54 -2.65 10.08
C GLY A 224 3.41 -1.89 9.40
N ASN A 225 3.04 -0.75 9.98
CA ASN A 225 2.12 0.15 9.31
C ASN A 225 2.76 0.81 8.07
N GLU A 226 1.96 1.14 7.09
CA GLU A 226 2.43 1.70 5.82
C GLU A 226 3.18 3.03 5.98
N LYS A 227 2.83 3.84 6.98
CA LYS A 227 3.51 5.11 7.28
C LYS A 227 4.98 4.85 7.65
N ASN A 228 5.25 3.89 8.51
CA ASN A 228 6.61 3.54 8.91
C ASN A 228 7.40 2.91 7.75
N ILE A 229 6.77 2.01 6.98
CA ILE A 229 7.38 1.42 5.78
C ILE A 229 7.79 2.52 4.79
N ASN A 230 6.88 3.45 4.49
CA ASN A 230 7.16 4.55 3.57
C ASN A 230 8.22 5.52 4.12
N ARG A 231 8.26 5.75 5.44
CA ARG A 231 9.28 6.59 6.08
C ARG A 231 10.67 5.96 5.95
N ILE A 232 10.81 4.66 6.24
CA ILE A 232 12.07 3.92 6.07
C ILE A 232 12.50 3.95 4.62
N ARG A 233 11.59 3.62 3.69
CA ARG A 233 11.87 3.61 2.26
C ARG A 233 12.37 4.97 1.77
N LYS A 234 11.65 6.06 2.06
CA LYS A 234 12.02 7.40 1.62
C LYS A 234 13.38 7.84 2.13
N ASN A 235 13.65 7.61 3.42
CA ASN A 235 14.96 7.96 3.99
C ASN A 235 16.09 7.22 3.28
N LEU A 236 15.93 5.93 2.99
CA LEU A 236 16.91 5.15 2.24
C LEU A 236 17.07 5.66 0.80
N GLU A 237 15.96 6.00 0.13
CA GLU A 237 16.00 6.53 -1.23
C GLU A 237 16.74 7.86 -1.29
N GLU A 238 16.42 8.80 -0.40
CA GLU A 238 17.01 10.13 -0.36
C GLU A 238 18.51 10.09 -0.05
N GLN A 239 18.97 9.13 0.76
CA GLN A 239 20.36 9.01 1.15
C GLN A 239 21.23 8.25 0.14
N HIS A 240 20.66 7.24 -0.52
CA HIS A 240 21.45 6.29 -1.33
C HIS A 240 21.12 6.23 -2.81
N PHE A 241 19.87 6.58 -3.19
CA PHE A 241 19.32 6.31 -4.52
C PHE A 241 18.75 7.59 -5.13
N ILE A 242 19.62 8.45 -5.66
CA ILE A 242 19.23 9.70 -6.35
C ILE A 242 18.47 9.37 -7.64
N ASP A 243 18.90 8.29 -8.34
CA ASP A 243 18.21 7.74 -9.50
C ASP A 243 17.87 6.27 -9.22
N PRO A 244 16.61 5.93 -8.90
CA PRO A 244 16.20 4.55 -8.72
C PRO A 244 16.23 3.83 -10.08
N GLY A 245 17.39 3.28 -10.41
CA GLY A 245 17.63 2.47 -11.59
C GLY A 245 17.71 0.98 -11.24
N ASP A 246 18.69 0.29 -11.86
CA ASP A 246 18.92 -1.14 -11.67
C ASP A 246 19.43 -1.53 -10.27
N GLU A 247 19.80 -0.56 -9.43
CA GLU A 247 20.38 -0.80 -8.10
C GLU A 247 19.37 -0.85 -6.97
N TYR A 248 18.12 -0.40 -7.22
CA TYR A 248 17.08 -0.34 -6.20
C TYR A 248 15.73 -0.79 -6.73
N LYS A 249 15.02 -1.61 -5.96
CA LYS A 249 13.64 -2.04 -6.27
C LYS A 249 12.81 -2.05 -5.00
N PHE A 250 11.56 -1.58 -5.09
CA PHE A 250 10.63 -1.59 -3.98
C PHE A 250 9.29 -2.17 -4.36
N ALA A 251 8.74 -2.99 -3.46
CA ALA A 251 7.38 -3.48 -3.53
C ALA A 251 6.71 -3.42 -2.17
N LEU A 252 5.44 -3.05 -2.15
CA LEU A 252 4.60 -3.08 -0.96
C LEU A 252 3.55 -4.19 -1.12
N ILE A 253 3.48 -5.08 -0.14
CA ILE A 253 2.47 -6.14 -0.02
C ILE A 253 1.54 -5.73 1.12
N THR A 254 0.26 -5.62 0.81
CA THR A 254 -0.76 -5.21 1.78
C THR A 254 -2.06 -5.95 1.50
N SER A 255 -2.88 -6.13 2.53
CA SER A 255 -4.24 -6.64 2.40
C SER A 255 -5.28 -5.53 2.20
N SER A 256 -4.84 -4.29 2.03
CA SER A 256 -5.71 -3.14 1.79
C SER A 256 -5.28 -2.39 0.53
N PRO A 257 -6.19 -1.79 -0.23
CA PRO A 257 -5.81 -0.91 -1.32
C PRO A 257 -5.12 0.33 -0.75
N VAL A 258 -3.92 0.63 -1.21
CA VAL A 258 -3.15 1.80 -0.80
C VAL A 258 -3.26 2.88 -1.86
N LEU A 259 -3.65 4.07 -1.47
CA LEU A 259 -3.63 5.25 -2.33
C LEU A 259 -2.20 5.78 -2.44
N LYS A 260 -1.74 6.08 -3.65
CA LYS A 260 -0.40 6.61 -3.94
C LYS A 260 -0.08 7.89 -3.15
N ASN A 261 -1.10 8.70 -2.88
CA ASN A 261 -1.02 9.91 -2.07
C ASN A 261 -1.95 9.78 -0.87
N LEU A 262 -1.42 9.27 0.24
CA LEU A 262 -2.14 9.16 1.52
C LEU A 262 -2.62 10.52 2.09
N SER A 263 -2.13 11.65 1.58
CA SER A 263 -2.53 13.00 2.00
C SER A 263 -3.73 13.57 1.24
N GLU A 264 -4.09 13.01 0.10
CA GLU A 264 -5.21 13.51 -0.72
C GLU A 264 -6.37 12.52 -0.71
N LYS A 265 -7.31 12.70 0.23
CA LYS A 265 -8.64 12.05 0.24
C LYS A 265 -9.54 12.52 -0.93
N LYS A 266 -8.99 12.99 -2.03
CA LYS A 266 -9.73 13.37 -3.24
C LYS A 266 -9.88 12.15 -4.15
N ILE A 267 -10.79 11.30 -3.77
CA ILE A 267 -11.12 10.05 -4.49
C ILE A 267 -11.79 10.33 -5.83
N ILE A 268 -12.44 11.48 -5.95
CA ILE A 268 -13.04 11.99 -7.18
C ILE A 268 -12.50 13.39 -7.36
N THR A 269 -11.63 13.60 -8.34
CA THR A 269 -11.18 14.95 -8.67
C THR A 269 -12.37 15.73 -9.25
N GLU A 270 -12.56 16.98 -8.84
CA GLU A 270 -13.58 17.89 -9.40
C GLU A 270 -13.55 17.97 -10.94
N ASN A 271 -12.41 17.64 -11.54
CA ASN A 271 -12.22 17.55 -12.99
C ASN A 271 -12.87 16.31 -13.63
N SER A 272 -13.29 15.31 -12.83
CA SER A 272 -13.95 14.09 -13.34
C SER A 272 -15.46 14.27 -13.52
N ILE A 273 -16.04 15.21 -12.79
CA ILE A 273 -17.43 15.64 -12.96
C ILE A 273 -17.37 16.86 -13.89
N PRO A 274 -18.08 16.86 -15.04
CA PRO A 274 -18.12 18.03 -15.90
C PRO A 274 -18.43 19.23 -15.04
N LYS A 275 -17.67 20.34 -15.16
CA LYS A 275 -18.01 21.61 -14.52
C LYS A 275 -19.42 21.95 -14.93
N LEU A 276 -20.35 21.70 -14.04
CA LEU A 276 -21.74 22.01 -14.26
C LEU A 276 -21.82 23.52 -14.03
N SER A 277 -21.94 24.30 -15.11
CA SER A 277 -22.14 25.75 -15.02
C SER A 277 -23.37 26.01 -14.14
N ASN A 278 -23.21 26.69 -13.02
CA ASN A 278 -24.19 27.01 -11.97
C ASN A 278 -24.47 25.91 -10.94
N GLU A 279 -23.48 25.10 -10.58
CA GLU A 279 -23.63 24.07 -9.58
C GLU A 279 -22.88 24.38 -8.29
N GLU A 280 -23.60 24.19 -7.21
CA GLU A 280 -23.05 24.21 -5.86
C GLU A 280 -22.63 22.79 -5.50
N SER A 281 -21.37 22.59 -5.18
CA SER A 281 -20.89 21.36 -4.58
C SER A 281 -21.05 21.41 -3.08
N PHE A 282 -21.71 20.45 -2.50
CA PHE A 282 -21.84 20.31 -1.05
C PHE A 282 -21.04 19.11 -0.57
N SER A 283 -20.37 19.26 0.56
CA SER A 283 -19.88 18.11 1.30
C SER A 283 -20.89 17.79 2.40
N PHE A 284 -21.46 16.63 2.36
CA PHE A 284 -22.31 16.12 3.42
C PHE A 284 -21.46 15.36 4.42
N GLN A 285 -21.51 15.76 5.69
CA GLN A 285 -20.86 15.02 6.76
C GLN A 285 -21.85 13.96 7.26
N TYR A 286 -21.57 12.71 6.95
CA TYR A 286 -22.36 11.59 7.43
C TYR A 286 -21.50 10.82 8.43
N HIS A 287 -21.86 10.85 9.71
CA HIS A 287 -20.99 10.44 10.81
C HIS A 287 -19.64 11.16 10.72
N ASP A 288 -18.52 10.51 10.86
CA ASP A 288 -17.19 11.13 10.80
C ASP A 288 -16.59 11.19 9.38
N ASP A 289 -17.27 10.64 8.36
CA ASP A 289 -16.80 10.60 6.98
C ASP A 289 -17.51 11.60 6.08
N LYS A 290 -16.74 12.24 5.19
CA LYS A 290 -17.28 13.19 4.21
C LYS A 290 -17.64 12.48 2.91
N LEU A 291 -18.92 12.22 2.70
CA LEU A 291 -19.42 11.79 1.40
C LEU A 291 -19.63 13.04 0.51
N PRO A 292 -18.93 13.17 -0.63
CA PRO A 292 -19.20 14.25 -1.55
C PRO A 292 -20.57 14.07 -2.18
N VAL A 293 -21.44 15.04 -1.98
CA VAL A 293 -22.78 15.09 -2.59
C VAL A 293 -22.83 16.25 -3.55
N TYR A 294 -23.19 15.98 -4.80
CA TYR A 294 -23.35 17.00 -5.83
C TYR A 294 -24.84 17.21 -6.12
N SER A 295 -25.34 18.43 -5.91
CA SER A 295 -26.74 18.78 -6.14
C SER A 295 -26.88 19.62 -7.40
N PHE A 296 -27.78 19.22 -8.32
CA PHE A 296 -27.94 19.91 -9.60
C PHE A 296 -29.29 19.67 -10.30
N TYR A 297 -29.53 20.46 -11.34
CA TYR A 297 -30.60 20.22 -12.29
C TYR A 297 -30.05 19.53 -13.54
N ALA A 298 -30.49 18.29 -13.79
CA ALA A 298 -30.06 17.50 -14.92
C ALA A 298 -30.89 17.81 -16.16
N GLU A 299 -30.25 17.97 -17.30
CA GLU A 299 -30.90 18.02 -18.60
C GLU A 299 -31.09 16.60 -19.21
N LYS A 300 -32.25 16.30 -19.78
CA LYS A 300 -32.58 14.95 -20.30
C LYS A 300 -31.56 14.39 -21.29
N LYS A 301 -30.86 15.24 -22.05
CA LYS A 301 -29.86 14.83 -23.05
C LYS A 301 -28.44 14.75 -22.50
N ARG A 302 -28.21 15.17 -21.24
CA ARG A 302 -26.86 15.24 -20.69
C ARG A 302 -26.35 13.84 -20.31
N LYS A 303 -25.10 13.58 -20.65
CA LYS A 303 -24.40 12.35 -20.28
C LYS A 303 -23.43 12.68 -19.16
N PHE A 304 -23.41 11.87 -18.12
CA PHE A 304 -22.48 11.97 -17.02
C PHE A 304 -21.41 10.89 -17.14
N LYS A 305 -20.18 11.31 -17.12
CA LYS A 305 -19.02 10.41 -17.18
C LYS A 305 -18.08 10.72 -16.05
N LEU A 306 -17.76 9.69 -15.28
CA LEU A 306 -16.74 9.73 -14.23
C LEU A 306 -15.50 9.03 -14.75
N LYS A 307 -14.34 9.63 -14.55
CA LYS A 307 -13.05 9.06 -14.89
C LYS A 307 -12.23 8.87 -13.61
N ILE A 308 -11.77 7.66 -13.40
CA ILE A 308 -10.91 7.32 -12.27
C ILE A 308 -9.60 6.80 -12.84
N LYS A 309 -8.50 7.45 -12.51
CA LYS A 309 -7.17 6.98 -12.90
C LYS A 309 -6.80 5.79 -12.02
N LYS A 310 -6.63 4.62 -12.62
CA LYS A 310 -6.20 3.41 -11.90
C LYS A 310 -4.82 3.59 -11.25
N SER A 311 -3.97 4.48 -11.81
CA SER A 311 -2.66 4.82 -11.25
C SER A 311 -2.73 5.49 -9.89
N ASP A 312 -3.84 6.12 -9.54
CA ASP A 312 -4.00 6.77 -8.23
C ASP A 312 -4.21 5.73 -7.11
N TYR A 313 -4.50 4.48 -7.48
CA TYR A 313 -4.69 3.33 -6.60
C TYR A 313 -3.55 2.31 -6.72
N ILE A 314 -2.37 2.74 -7.13
CA ILE A 314 -1.22 1.86 -7.26
C ILE A 314 -0.51 1.72 -5.91
N VAL A 315 -0.51 0.50 -5.40
CA VAL A 315 0.47 0.07 -4.40
C VAL A 315 1.84 0.06 -5.07
N PRO A 316 2.88 0.71 -4.49
CA PRO A 316 4.21 0.72 -5.07
C PRO A 316 4.68 -0.69 -5.46
N GLY A 317 5.06 -0.86 -6.70
CA GLY A 317 5.45 -2.16 -7.25
C GLY A 317 4.30 -3.03 -7.74
N SER A 318 3.03 -2.58 -7.65
CA SER A 318 1.87 -3.35 -8.07
C SER A 318 1.39 -3.04 -9.48
N THR A 319 0.47 -3.87 -9.97
CA THR A 319 -0.20 -3.69 -11.27
C THR A 319 -1.36 -2.68 -11.22
N GLY A 320 -1.64 -2.07 -10.07
CA GLY A 320 -2.77 -1.18 -9.86
C GLY A 320 -4.09 -1.91 -9.56
N LEU A 321 -5.20 -1.17 -9.65
CA LEU A 321 -6.54 -1.72 -9.44
C LEU A 321 -6.91 -2.66 -10.59
N THR A 322 -6.91 -3.95 -10.34
CA THR A 322 -7.16 -4.99 -11.35
C THR A 322 -8.56 -5.56 -11.28
N ASN A 323 -9.12 -5.69 -10.09
CA ASN A 323 -10.46 -6.21 -9.88
C ASN A 323 -11.24 -5.28 -8.94
N TYR A 324 -12.44 -4.89 -9.39
CA TYR A 324 -13.30 -3.96 -8.68
C TYR A 324 -14.77 -4.25 -8.99
N ARG A 325 -15.66 -3.83 -8.09
CA ARG A 325 -17.09 -3.81 -8.32
C ARG A 325 -17.68 -2.45 -8.00
N ILE A 326 -18.80 -2.16 -8.66
CA ILE A 326 -19.54 -0.93 -8.48
C ILE A 326 -20.91 -1.31 -7.92
N GLU A 327 -21.25 -0.74 -6.76
CA GLU A 327 -22.58 -0.83 -6.19
C GLU A 327 -23.31 0.48 -6.38
N GLU A 328 -24.53 0.43 -6.87
CA GLU A 328 -25.32 1.60 -7.22
C GLU A 328 -26.71 1.52 -6.58
N ASN A 329 -27.17 2.65 -6.08
CA ASN A 329 -28.53 2.78 -5.58
C ASN A 329 -29.12 4.10 -6.08
N LEU A 330 -30.38 4.07 -6.45
CA LEU A 330 -31.13 5.24 -6.90
C LEU A 330 -32.47 5.28 -6.15
N TRP A 331 -32.74 6.40 -5.55
CA TRP A 331 -34.02 6.71 -4.92
C TRP A 331 -34.67 7.88 -5.63
N TRP A 332 -35.96 7.94 -5.58
CA TRP A 332 -36.73 9.09 -6.04
C TRP A 332 -37.80 9.50 -5.00
N SER A 333 -38.18 10.77 -5.03
CA SER A 333 -39.23 11.35 -4.20
C SER A 333 -40.07 12.34 -4.99
N GLN A 334 -41.36 12.38 -4.73
CA GLN A 334 -42.24 13.42 -5.28
C GLN A 334 -42.09 14.75 -4.51
N GLU A 335 -41.59 14.67 -3.27
CA GLU A 335 -41.33 15.85 -2.45
C GLU A 335 -40.07 16.57 -2.88
N LEU A 336 -40.22 17.84 -3.24
CA LEU A 336 -39.12 18.66 -3.72
C LEU A 336 -38.42 19.46 -2.62
N LYS A 337 -39.13 19.72 -1.51
CA LYS A 337 -38.62 20.53 -0.39
C LYS A 337 -38.22 19.63 0.76
N CYS A 338 -37.03 19.77 1.28
CA CYS A 338 -36.50 18.94 2.38
C CYS A 338 -37.41 18.93 3.62
N ARG A 339 -37.98 20.06 3.99
CA ARG A 339 -38.90 20.17 5.13
C ARG A 339 -40.15 19.27 5.08
N LYS A 340 -40.42 18.69 3.90
CA LYS A 340 -41.52 17.76 3.69
C LYS A 340 -41.07 16.32 3.46
N ILE A 341 -39.74 16.10 3.37
CA ILE A 341 -39.17 14.78 3.13
C ILE A 341 -38.96 14.08 4.46
N THR A 342 -39.60 12.94 4.63
CA THR A 342 -39.37 11.95 5.69
C THR A 342 -38.66 10.73 5.10
N GLU A 343 -38.21 9.79 5.90
CA GLU A 343 -37.62 8.54 5.40
C GLU A 343 -38.56 7.82 4.43
N ASP A 344 -39.83 7.78 4.71
CA ASP A 344 -40.84 7.13 3.87
C ASP A 344 -41.13 7.88 2.56
N SER A 345 -40.65 9.10 2.41
CA SER A 345 -40.82 9.90 1.18
C SER A 345 -39.94 9.40 0.02
N TRP A 346 -38.99 8.53 0.30
CA TRP A 346 -38.06 8.00 -0.69
C TRP A 346 -38.44 6.59 -1.13
N THR A 347 -38.53 6.41 -2.44
CA THR A 347 -38.73 5.09 -3.06
C THR A 347 -37.45 4.64 -3.73
N LYS A 348 -36.92 3.51 -3.31
CA LYS A 348 -35.73 2.90 -3.94
C LYS A 348 -36.15 2.26 -5.27
N THR A 349 -35.39 2.50 -6.33
CA THR A 349 -35.63 1.85 -7.62
C THR A 349 -35.19 0.38 -7.57
N LYS A 350 -35.83 -0.46 -8.38
CA LYS A 350 -35.46 -1.88 -8.50
C LYS A 350 -34.30 -2.14 -9.46
N HIS A 351 -33.71 -1.08 -10.05
CA HIS A 351 -32.60 -1.22 -11.00
C HIS A 351 -31.31 -1.49 -10.22
N GLU A 352 -30.72 -2.65 -10.43
CA GLU A 352 -29.45 -3.05 -9.80
C GLU A 352 -28.22 -2.43 -10.48
N THR A 353 -28.33 -2.04 -11.73
CA THR A 353 -27.22 -1.45 -12.50
C THR A 353 -27.70 -0.27 -13.34
N ILE A 354 -27.22 0.92 -13.03
CA ILE A 354 -27.65 2.18 -13.65
C ILE A 354 -26.58 2.69 -14.63
N SER A 355 -25.32 2.44 -14.30
CA SER A 355 -24.18 2.86 -15.11
C SER A 355 -23.59 1.73 -15.97
N THR A 356 -22.66 2.10 -16.82
CA THR A 356 -21.76 1.18 -17.51
C THR A 356 -20.32 1.64 -17.31
N HIS A 357 -19.40 0.71 -17.21
CA HIS A 357 -17.99 1.01 -17.08
C HIS A 357 -17.18 0.42 -18.24
N SER A 358 -16.06 1.03 -18.54
CA SER A 358 -15.07 0.57 -19.50
C SER A 358 -13.69 1.03 -19.08
N GLU A 359 -12.69 0.23 -19.43
CA GLU A 359 -11.29 0.53 -19.15
C GLU A 359 -10.59 0.96 -20.43
N LYS A 360 -9.81 2.02 -20.34
CA LYS A 360 -8.97 2.49 -21.43
C LYS A 360 -7.82 3.31 -20.87
N ASP A 361 -6.60 3.08 -21.36
CA ASP A 361 -5.41 3.89 -21.05
C ASP A 361 -5.15 4.08 -19.55
N ASN A 362 -5.29 3.01 -18.76
CA ASN A 362 -5.17 3.04 -17.29
C ASN A 362 -6.24 3.91 -16.58
N GLU A 363 -7.33 4.22 -17.27
CA GLU A 363 -8.49 4.91 -16.71
C GLU A 363 -9.70 3.98 -16.63
N LEU A 364 -10.39 4.01 -15.49
CA LEU A 364 -11.74 3.47 -15.34
C LEU A 364 -12.73 4.56 -15.70
N ASN A 365 -13.47 4.35 -16.79
CA ASN A 365 -14.50 5.26 -17.26
C ASN A 365 -15.88 4.72 -16.88
N ILE A 366 -16.60 5.44 -16.03
CA ILE A 366 -17.94 5.09 -15.58
C ILE A 366 -18.92 6.06 -16.25
N ASN A 367 -19.83 5.54 -17.09
CA ASN A 367 -20.89 6.32 -17.72
C ASN A 367 -22.15 6.16 -16.89
N LEU A 368 -22.42 7.15 -16.04
CA LEU A 368 -23.60 7.17 -15.19
C LEU A 368 -24.88 7.28 -16.03
N PHE A 369 -25.95 6.67 -15.56
CA PHE A 369 -27.26 6.67 -16.21
C PHE A 369 -27.28 6.17 -17.66
N LYS A 370 -26.31 5.36 -18.09
CA LYS A 370 -26.31 4.83 -19.46
C LYS A 370 -27.37 3.76 -19.66
N LYS A 371 -27.59 2.91 -18.67
CA LYS A 371 -28.64 1.87 -18.70
C LYS A 371 -30.02 2.39 -18.33
N LEU A 372 -30.08 3.42 -17.48
CA LEU A 372 -31.30 4.14 -17.15
C LEU A 372 -31.10 5.62 -17.56
N PRO A 373 -31.32 5.98 -18.83
CA PRO A 373 -31.05 7.32 -19.33
C PRO A 373 -31.99 8.36 -18.72
N LEU A 374 -31.47 9.56 -18.47
CA LEU A 374 -32.22 10.65 -17.82
C LEU A 374 -33.55 11.01 -18.49
N LYS A 375 -33.74 10.68 -19.76
CA LYS A 375 -35.02 10.85 -20.46
C LYS A 375 -36.18 10.05 -19.86
N GLU A 376 -35.86 8.96 -19.13
CA GLU A 376 -36.84 8.11 -18.46
C GLU A 376 -37.21 8.62 -17.06
N PHE A 377 -36.51 9.63 -16.58
CA PHE A 377 -36.82 10.24 -15.31
C PHE A 377 -37.95 11.25 -15.45
N PHE A 378 -38.84 11.24 -14.48
CA PHE A 378 -39.98 12.16 -14.48
C PHE A 378 -39.53 13.58 -14.08
N PRO A 379 -39.89 14.62 -14.84
CA PRO A 379 -39.73 16.01 -14.40
C PRO A 379 -40.55 16.23 -13.13
N ALA A 380 -40.09 17.15 -12.28
CA ALA A 380 -40.74 17.47 -11.00
C ALA A 380 -40.63 16.37 -9.92
N MET A 381 -39.73 15.42 -10.09
CA MET A 381 -39.29 14.52 -9.01
C MET A 381 -37.86 14.85 -8.61
N ARG A 382 -37.51 14.55 -7.38
CA ARG A 382 -36.15 14.59 -6.85
C ARG A 382 -35.57 13.21 -6.85
N TYR A 383 -34.31 13.10 -7.23
CA TYR A 383 -33.57 11.85 -7.30
C TYR A 383 -32.33 11.92 -6.44
N PHE A 384 -32.03 10.84 -5.76
CA PHE A 384 -30.82 10.66 -5.01
C PHE A 384 -30.12 9.37 -5.47
N TYR A 385 -28.93 9.53 -6.00
CA TYR A 385 -28.13 8.41 -6.52
C TYR A 385 -26.85 8.28 -5.69
N VAL A 386 -26.52 7.06 -5.32
CA VAL A 386 -25.28 6.74 -4.63
C VAL A 386 -24.56 5.65 -5.40
N MET A 387 -23.26 5.83 -5.55
CA MET A 387 -22.36 4.86 -6.15
C MET A 387 -21.21 4.60 -5.17
N HIS A 388 -20.91 3.34 -4.97
CA HIS A 388 -19.74 2.86 -4.24
C HIS A 388 -18.87 2.04 -5.16
N LEU A 389 -17.57 2.35 -5.17
CA LEU A 389 -16.54 1.58 -5.89
C LEU A 389 -15.72 0.82 -4.86
N TYR A 390 -15.68 -0.49 -4.99
CA TYR A 390 -14.88 -1.39 -4.14
C TYR A 390 -13.73 -1.99 -4.92
N ALA A 391 -12.57 -2.14 -4.25
CA ALA A 391 -11.55 -3.08 -4.69
C ALA A 391 -11.92 -4.47 -4.17
N ASP A 392 -11.90 -5.47 -5.03
CA ASP A 392 -12.17 -6.86 -4.67
C ASP A 392 -10.89 -7.71 -4.59
N GLU A 393 -9.73 -7.12 -4.95
CA GLU A 393 -8.41 -7.71 -4.79
C GLU A 393 -7.39 -6.66 -4.34
N PRO A 394 -6.35 -7.04 -3.57
CA PRO A 394 -5.23 -6.15 -3.29
C PRO A 394 -4.44 -5.91 -4.58
N GLY A 395 -3.77 -4.79 -4.66
CA GLY A 395 -2.80 -4.56 -5.74
C GLY A 395 -1.71 -5.62 -5.70
N LYS A 396 -1.60 -6.46 -6.74
CA LYS A 396 -0.56 -7.48 -6.82
C LYS A 396 0.79 -6.83 -7.16
N VAL A 397 1.81 -7.20 -6.44
CA VAL A 397 3.18 -6.85 -6.81
C VAL A 397 3.49 -7.47 -8.16
N SER A 398 3.95 -6.63 -9.10
CA SER A 398 4.31 -7.13 -10.43
C SER A 398 5.52 -8.05 -10.34
N GLU A 399 5.40 -9.28 -10.82
CA GLU A 399 6.53 -10.21 -10.89
C GLU A 399 7.69 -9.66 -11.75
N LYS A 400 7.38 -8.75 -12.69
CA LYS A 400 8.39 -8.11 -13.55
C LYS A 400 9.40 -7.29 -12.77
N ILE A 401 9.02 -6.70 -11.61
CA ILE A 401 9.92 -5.85 -10.81
C ILE A 401 11.17 -6.60 -10.39
N PHE A 402 11.00 -7.83 -9.92
CA PHE A 402 12.12 -8.63 -9.43
C PHE A 402 12.57 -9.74 -10.40
N LYS A 403 11.95 -9.84 -11.58
CA LYS A 403 12.24 -10.93 -12.54
C LYS A 403 13.71 -10.98 -12.95
N GLU A 404 14.32 -9.83 -13.21
CA GLU A 404 15.70 -9.74 -13.61
C GLU A 404 16.70 -10.16 -12.51
N TRP A 405 16.28 -10.05 -11.24
CA TRP A 405 17.06 -10.41 -10.07
C TRP A 405 16.78 -11.83 -9.56
N SER A 406 15.92 -12.57 -10.25
CA SER A 406 15.51 -13.93 -9.87
C SER A 406 16.09 -14.97 -10.78
N ILE A 407 16.46 -16.11 -10.19
CA ILE A 407 16.81 -17.33 -10.92
C ILE A 407 16.10 -18.53 -10.30
N PRO A 408 15.47 -19.42 -11.09
CA PRO A 408 14.90 -20.65 -10.55
C PRO A 408 15.98 -21.69 -10.23
N ASP A 409 15.69 -22.61 -9.31
CA ASP A 409 16.61 -23.69 -8.93
C ASP A 409 17.14 -24.46 -10.13
N ALA A 410 16.26 -24.77 -11.09
CA ALA A 410 16.62 -25.58 -12.27
C ALA A 410 17.69 -24.94 -13.16
N ASP A 411 17.80 -23.60 -13.12
CA ASP A 411 18.74 -22.85 -13.95
C ASP A 411 19.99 -22.41 -13.18
N ALA A 412 20.04 -22.63 -11.87
CA ALA A 412 21.09 -22.09 -11.00
C ALA A 412 22.50 -22.60 -11.35
N GLU A 413 22.64 -23.88 -11.63
CA GLU A 413 23.90 -24.49 -12.02
C GLU A 413 24.41 -23.94 -13.37
N LYS A 414 23.54 -23.91 -14.38
CA LYS A 414 23.87 -23.36 -15.70
C LYS A 414 24.26 -21.89 -15.60
N PHE A 415 23.50 -21.11 -14.87
CA PHE A 415 23.78 -19.69 -14.64
C PHE A 415 25.15 -19.46 -13.98
N THR A 416 25.51 -20.31 -13.01
CA THR A 416 26.82 -20.26 -12.36
C THR A 416 27.96 -20.54 -13.34
N ASN A 417 27.76 -21.51 -14.24
CA ASN A 417 28.75 -21.91 -15.24
C ASN A 417 28.97 -20.81 -16.31
N GLU A 418 27.98 -19.93 -16.54
CA GLU A 418 28.09 -18.76 -17.42
C GLU A 418 28.95 -17.63 -16.82
N ASN A 419 29.40 -17.79 -15.58
CA ASN A 419 30.27 -16.82 -14.88
C ASN A 419 29.71 -15.39 -14.84
N PRO A 420 28.50 -15.20 -14.30
CA PRO A 420 27.76 -13.92 -14.39
C PRO A 420 28.47 -12.79 -13.63
N ALA A 421 28.28 -11.55 -14.12
CA ALA A 421 28.73 -10.33 -13.42
C ALA A 421 27.81 -9.97 -12.24
N VAL A 422 26.56 -10.43 -12.28
CA VAL A 422 25.55 -10.25 -11.22
C VAL A 422 25.03 -11.62 -10.80
N PHE A 423 25.08 -11.95 -9.53
CA PHE A 423 24.48 -13.18 -9.03
C PHE A 423 23.04 -12.91 -8.56
N LYS A 424 22.08 -13.58 -9.20
CA LYS A 424 20.66 -13.42 -8.92
C LYS A 424 20.23 -14.18 -7.67
N THR A 425 19.14 -13.72 -7.04
CA THR A 425 18.53 -14.42 -5.90
C THR A 425 17.74 -15.63 -6.36
N LEU A 426 17.94 -16.74 -5.67
CA LEU A 426 17.26 -18.00 -5.95
C LEU A 426 15.76 -17.88 -5.67
N ASN A 427 14.92 -18.28 -6.65
CA ASN A 427 13.46 -18.32 -6.51
C ASN A 427 12.76 -17.02 -6.08
N LEU A 428 13.35 -15.85 -6.27
CA LEU A 428 12.76 -14.59 -5.82
C LEU A 428 11.34 -14.35 -6.36
N THR A 429 11.12 -14.62 -7.66
CA THR A 429 9.77 -14.50 -8.26
C THR A 429 8.76 -15.44 -7.59
N LYS A 430 9.18 -16.63 -7.19
CA LYS A 430 8.34 -17.58 -6.46
C LYS A 430 8.01 -17.09 -5.04
N ILE A 431 8.97 -16.44 -4.38
CA ILE A 431 8.75 -15.79 -3.07
C ILE A 431 7.71 -14.68 -3.22
N ILE A 432 7.86 -13.81 -4.22
CA ILE A 432 6.90 -12.74 -4.49
C ILE A 432 5.51 -13.29 -4.84
N ALA A 433 5.41 -14.36 -5.61
CA ALA A 433 4.15 -15.00 -5.90
C ALA A 433 3.47 -15.56 -4.62
N ILE A 434 4.25 -16.14 -3.70
CA ILE A 434 3.74 -16.58 -2.39
C ILE A 434 3.22 -15.40 -1.57
N LEU A 435 3.95 -14.30 -1.53
CA LEU A 435 3.54 -13.09 -0.81
C LEU A 435 2.24 -12.49 -1.39
N ASN A 436 2.12 -12.43 -2.73
CA ASN A 436 0.89 -12.02 -3.41
C ASN A 436 -0.30 -12.94 -3.07
N ALA A 437 -0.10 -14.25 -3.05
CA ALA A 437 -1.14 -15.20 -2.69
C ALA A 437 -1.60 -15.01 -1.24
N VAL A 438 -0.67 -14.80 -0.30
CA VAL A 438 -0.99 -14.52 1.10
C VAL A 438 -1.74 -13.20 1.26
N ALA A 439 -1.37 -12.16 0.51
CA ALA A 439 -2.07 -10.88 0.51
C ALA A 439 -3.50 -11.05 0.00
N ASN A 440 -3.68 -11.76 -1.11
CA ASN A 440 -5.00 -12.04 -1.68
C ASN A 440 -5.90 -12.83 -0.71
N ASP A 441 -5.36 -13.87 -0.07
CA ASP A 441 -6.07 -14.66 0.95
C ASP A 441 -6.41 -13.88 2.23
N SER A 442 -5.77 -12.74 2.44
CA SER A 442 -5.95 -11.89 3.62
C SER A 442 -6.78 -10.64 3.33
N PHE A 443 -7.09 -10.42 2.06
CA PHE A 443 -7.80 -9.24 1.60
C PHE A 443 -9.29 -9.35 1.91
N GLU A 444 -9.87 -8.24 2.34
CA GLU A 444 -11.30 -8.04 2.43
C GLU A 444 -11.69 -6.93 1.46
N PRO A 445 -12.79 -7.05 0.70
CA PRO A 445 -13.24 -6.01 -0.20
C PRO A 445 -13.29 -4.66 0.49
N ALA A 446 -12.64 -3.68 -0.09
CA ALA A 446 -12.48 -2.37 0.52
C ALA A 446 -13.12 -1.28 -0.33
N LEU A 447 -13.87 -0.39 0.31
CA LEU A 447 -14.44 0.78 -0.33
C LEU A 447 -13.31 1.74 -0.75
N ILE A 448 -13.21 2.03 -2.05
CA ILE A 448 -12.19 2.92 -2.61
C ILE A 448 -12.75 4.32 -2.82
N ALA A 449 -13.99 4.40 -3.32
CA ALA A 449 -14.63 5.65 -3.66
C ALA A 449 -16.14 5.60 -3.43
N SER A 450 -16.70 6.73 -3.03
CA SER A 450 -18.14 6.95 -3.00
C SER A 450 -18.50 8.28 -3.63
N LEU A 451 -19.65 8.30 -4.31
CA LEU A 451 -20.23 9.47 -4.92
C LEU A 451 -21.73 9.50 -4.62
N ALA A 452 -22.25 10.63 -4.23
CA ALA A 452 -23.67 10.86 -4.15
C ALA A 452 -24.09 12.02 -5.05
N LEU A 453 -25.23 11.86 -5.74
CA LEU A 453 -25.84 12.86 -6.61
C LEU A 453 -27.27 13.11 -6.15
N ASP A 454 -27.59 14.36 -5.83
CA ASP A 454 -28.94 14.84 -5.54
C ASP A 454 -29.38 15.71 -6.74
N PHE A 455 -30.35 15.25 -7.51
CA PHE A 455 -30.69 15.95 -8.73
C PHE A 455 -32.17 15.95 -9.06
N ARG A 456 -32.54 16.90 -9.90
CA ARG A 456 -33.88 17.02 -10.52
C ARG A 456 -33.72 17.11 -12.01
N VAL A 457 -34.64 16.49 -12.75
CA VAL A 457 -34.61 16.56 -14.21
C VAL A 457 -35.45 17.75 -14.67
N LYS A 458 -34.87 18.62 -15.49
CA LYS A 458 -35.57 19.73 -16.12
C LYS A 458 -36.67 19.23 -17.06
N LYS A 459 -37.79 19.96 -17.09
CA LYS A 459 -38.88 19.72 -18.05
C LYS A 459 -38.41 19.80 -19.50
#